data_3e83b5fd91040246ee8884a21139c302
#
_entry.id   3e83b5fd91040246ee8884a21139c302
#
_cell.length_a   1.000
_cell.length_b   1.000
_cell.length_c   1.000
_cell.angle_alpha   90.00
_cell.angle_beta   90.00
_cell.angle_gamma   90.00
#
_symmetry.space_group_name_H-M   'P 1'
#
loop_
_entity.id
_entity.type
_entity.pdbx_description
1 polymer ?
#
loop_
_entity_poly.entity_id
_entity_poly.type
_entity_poly.pdbx_seq_one_letter_code
_entity_poly.pdbx_strand_id
1 'polypeptide(L)'
;WFVLNSINSGILFSFLILSMSAYGSLADGYNLISFRDLYLYLYIIFLFNIIILNKLNIFNILFVTIIPSISILLHVDVGLYLNFSLIFLIFYFYLINERKIIFTVSLIFLSFWLIAIIFFGRDELMSYFKIMPVTTSTIDYLHGWVHPNPFLDIGESKHASRSTKGLLLQLFAGLIVIYKVIIKNNNFDNRKKFFFLFLFLLSFIFYRTALGRSDVFHIRMAGDLPLIISSFFCIEYILIN
;
A
#
# COMPACT_ATOMS: atom_id res chain seq x y z
N TRP A 1 28.40 1.19 3.53
CA TRP A 1 27.52 0.45 4.47
C TRP A 1 26.92 1.38 5.53
N PHE A 2 27.72 2.23 6.14
CA PHE A 2 27.27 3.20 7.16
C PHE A 2 26.29 4.25 6.60
N VAL A 3 26.42 4.61 5.34
CA VAL A 3 25.62 5.63 4.64
C VAL A 3 24.18 5.16 4.38
N LEU A 4 23.96 3.86 4.23
CA LEU A 4 22.62 3.28 4.05
C LEU A 4 21.85 3.09 5.38
N ASN A 5 22.52 3.18 6.51
CA ASN A 5 21.92 2.81 7.79
C ASN A 5 21.20 3.94 8.53
N SER A 6 21.32 5.22 8.13
CA SER A 6 20.66 6.29 8.87
C SER A 6 19.79 7.22 8.02
N ILE A 7 20.38 8.17 7.35
CA ILE A 7 19.61 9.19 6.60
C ILE A 7 19.34 8.73 5.16
N ASN A 8 20.23 7.93 4.60
CA ASN A 8 20.21 7.56 3.20
C ASN A 8 19.21 6.42 2.86
N SER A 9 18.85 5.56 3.82
CA SER A 9 17.83 4.53 3.58
C SER A 9 16.45 5.15 3.30
N GLY A 10 16.10 6.24 3.97
CA GLY A 10 14.86 6.96 3.73
C GLY A 10 14.86 7.66 2.37
N ILE A 11 15.97 8.30 1.99
CA ILE A 11 16.12 8.95 0.69
C ILE A 11 16.13 7.91 -0.43
N LEU A 12 16.85 6.80 -0.29
CA LEU A 12 16.85 5.72 -1.27
C LEU A 12 15.47 5.11 -1.43
N PHE A 13 14.77 4.85 -0.32
CA PHE A 13 13.42 4.30 -0.35
C PHE A 13 12.43 5.27 -1.00
N SER A 14 12.49 6.55 -0.68
CA SER A 14 11.67 7.58 -1.32
C SER A 14 12.00 7.73 -2.80
N PHE A 15 13.28 7.66 -3.17
CA PHE A 15 13.73 7.70 -4.57
C PHE A 15 13.23 6.47 -5.34
N LEU A 16 13.28 5.27 -4.76
CA LEU A 16 12.74 4.05 -5.38
C LEU A 16 11.23 4.18 -5.60
N ILE A 17 10.48 4.65 -4.61
CA ILE A 17 9.04 4.87 -4.75
C ILE A 17 8.76 5.89 -5.86
N LEU A 18 9.45 7.03 -5.87
CA LEU A 18 9.27 8.07 -6.88
C LEU A 18 9.67 7.58 -8.27
N SER A 19 10.79 6.83 -8.38
CA SER A 19 11.24 6.29 -9.67
C SER A 19 10.28 5.23 -10.23
N MET A 20 9.71 4.37 -9.37
CA MET A 20 8.70 3.39 -9.78
C MET A 20 7.42 4.07 -10.23
N SER A 21 6.95 5.10 -9.52
CA SER A 21 5.79 5.88 -9.92
C SER A 21 6.01 6.63 -11.24
N ALA A 22 7.20 7.22 -11.43
CA ALA A 22 7.58 7.90 -12.66
C ALA A 22 7.73 6.93 -13.84
N TYR A 23 8.33 5.75 -13.63
CA TYR A 23 8.49 4.74 -14.66
C TYR A 23 7.15 4.27 -15.22
N GLY A 24 6.18 4.03 -14.34
CA GLY A 24 4.83 3.67 -14.77
C GLY A 24 4.17 4.75 -15.63
N SER A 25 4.35 6.02 -15.29
CA SER A 25 3.79 7.13 -16.08
C SER A 25 4.49 7.36 -17.42
N LEU A 26 5.80 7.12 -17.50
CA LEU A 26 6.58 7.24 -18.74
C LEU A 26 6.34 6.08 -19.71
N ALA A 27 6.15 4.85 -19.20
CA ALA A 27 5.95 3.68 -20.03
C ALA A 27 4.62 3.69 -20.79
N ASP A 28 3.60 4.31 -20.25
CA ASP A 28 2.25 4.36 -20.85
C ASP A 28 2.00 5.62 -21.69
N GLY A 29 2.95 6.54 -21.76
CA GLY A 29 2.91 7.72 -22.67
C GLY A 29 1.83 8.77 -22.37
N TYR A 30 0.92 8.53 -21.42
CA TYR A 30 -0.26 9.38 -21.22
C TYR A 30 -0.57 9.77 -19.78
N ASN A 31 0.12 9.22 -18.77
CA ASN A 31 -0.37 9.41 -17.41
C ASN A 31 0.66 10.02 -16.50
N LEU A 32 0.41 11.25 -16.17
CA LEU A 32 0.72 11.82 -14.88
C LEU A 32 0.37 10.82 -13.79
N ILE A 33 1.17 10.76 -12.73
CA ILE A 33 0.90 9.96 -11.52
C ILE A 33 -0.60 10.08 -11.21
N SER A 34 -1.30 8.96 -11.24
CA SER A 34 -2.71 8.97 -10.85
C SER A 34 -2.79 9.45 -9.41
N PHE A 35 -3.71 10.36 -9.08
CA PHE A 35 -3.96 10.74 -7.69
C PHE A 35 -4.20 9.52 -6.79
N ARG A 36 -4.73 8.45 -7.38
CA ARG A 36 -4.97 7.16 -6.74
C ARG A 36 -3.67 6.51 -6.25
N ASP A 37 -2.63 6.50 -7.09
CA ASP A 37 -1.32 5.93 -6.75
C ASP A 37 -0.59 6.84 -5.74
N LEU A 38 -0.79 8.15 -5.85
CA LEU A 38 -0.16 9.13 -4.96
C LEU A 38 -0.52 8.89 -3.49
N TYR A 39 -1.78 8.56 -3.17
CA TYR A 39 -2.18 8.26 -1.79
C TYR A 39 -1.43 7.07 -1.21
N LEU A 40 -1.26 6.01 -2.01
CA LEU A 40 -0.52 4.82 -1.60
C LEU A 40 0.94 5.16 -1.31
N TYR A 41 1.62 5.86 -2.23
CA TYR A 41 3.03 6.19 -2.07
C TYR A 41 3.28 7.14 -0.89
N LEU A 42 2.47 8.17 -0.75
CA LEU A 42 2.56 9.08 0.41
C LEU A 42 2.35 8.33 1.71
N TYR A 43 1.35 7.47 1.77
CA TYR A 43 1.08 6.65 2.95
C TYR A 43 2.29 5.79 3.33
N ILE A 44 2.91 5.11 2.36
CA ILE A 44 4.08 4.27 2.58
C ILE A 44 5.28 5.09 3.07
N ILE A 45 5.50 6.30 2.54
CA ILE A 45 6.57 7.19 2.99
C ILE A 45 6.38 7.57 4.46
N PHE A 46 5.18 7.97 4.86
CA PHE A 46 4.89 8.30 6.27
C PHE A 46 4.97 7.06 7.17
N LEU A 47 4.52 5.91 6.68
CA LEU A 47 4.64 4.63 7.38
C LEU A 47 6.12 4.27 7.62
N PHE A 48 6.96 4.43 6.60
CA PHE A 48 8.40 4.22 6.70
C PHE A 48 9.03 5.16 7.74
N ASN A 49 8.68 6.43 7.72
CA ASN A 49 9.16 7.41 8.70
C ASN A 49 8.80 7.01 10.13
N ILE A 50 7.59 6.52 10.35
CA ILE A 50 7.10 6.09 11.67
C ILE A 50 7.78 4.79 12.12
N ILE A 51 7.76 3.75 11.30
CA ILE A 51 8.19 2.41 11.72
C ILE A 51 9.70 2.27 11.68
N ILE A 52 10.34 2.64 10.57
CA ILE A 52 11.79 2.44 10.37
C ILE A 52 12.60 3.54 11.02
N LEU A 53 12.28 4.80 10.72
CA LEU A 53 13.04 5.94 11.24
C LEU A 53 12.62 6.34 12.65
N ASN A 54 11.58 5.73 13.20
CA ASN A 54 11.02 6.03 14.53
C ASN A 54 10.69 7.52 14.73
N LYS A 55 10.28 8.20 13.66
CA LYS A 55 9.91 9.62 13.72
C LYS A 55 8.43 9.76 14.11
N LEU A 56 8.14 9.58 15.39
CA LEU A 56 6.80 9.65 15.98
C LEU A 56 6.35 11.10 16.24
N ASN A 57 6.58 12.00 15.29
CA ASN A 57 6.11 13.37 15.38
C ASN A 57 4.65 13.48 14.95
N ILE A 58 3.98 14.53 15.42
CA ILE A 58 2.55 14.76 15.15
C ILE A 58 2.25 14.87 13.66
N PHE A 59 3.17 15.39 12.85
CA PHE A 59 3.02 15.52 11.41
C PHE A 59 2.91 14.14 10.71
N ASN A 60 3.84 13.22 11.01
CA ASN A 60 3.80 11.87 10.44
C ASN A 60 2.54 11.11 10.89
N ILE A 61 2.16 11.24 12.17
CA ILE A 61 0.95 10.60 12.71
C ILE A 61 -0.30 11.16 12.05
N LEU A 62 -0.37 12.48 11.85
CA LEU A 62 -1.47 13.15 11.17
C LEU A 62 -1.65 12.60 9.75
N PHE A 63 -0.59 12.61 8.95
CA PHE A 63 -0.68 12.19 7.55
C PHE A 63 -0.98 10.71 7.39
N VAL A 64 -0.35 9.83 8.18
CA VAL A 64 -0.64 8.38 8.11
C VAL A 64 -2.08 8.06 8.52
N THR A 65 -2.73 8.94 9.30
CA THR A 65 -4.12 8.76 9.73
C THR A 65 -5.12 9.38 8.75
N ILE A 66 -4.81 10.56 8.20
CA ILE A 66 -5.72 11.29 7.32
C ILE A 66 -5.74 10.73 5.90
N ILE A 67 -4.59 10.30 5.36
CA ILE A 67 -4.51 9.76 3.99
C ILE A 67 -5.51 8.62 3.76
N PRO A 68 -5.61 7.58 4.60
CA PRO A 68 -6.63 6.55 4.46
C PRO A 68 -8.06 7.09 4.45
N SER A 69 -8.35 8.06 5.33
CA SER A 69 -9.69 8.63 5.46
C SER A 69 -10.08 9.51 4.27
N ILE A 70 -9.15 10.29 3.72
CA ILE A 70 -9.38 11.05 2.48
C ILE A 70 -9.51 10.09 1.30
N SER A 71 -8.66 9.08 1.24
CA SER A 71 -8.66 8.13 0.12
C SER A 71 -10.01 7.43 -0.02
N ILE A 72 -10.67 7.06 1.07
CA ILE A 72 -11.97 6.37 0.98
C ILE A 72 -13.08 7.27 0.42
N LEU A 73 -12.99 8.58 0.62
CA LEU A 73 -13.94 9.54 0.07
C LEU A 73 -13.71 9.80 -1.42
N LEU A 74 -12.48 9.63 -1.91
CA LEU A 74 -12.10 9.93 -3.28
C LEU A 74 -11.98 8.67 -4.16
N HIS A 75 -11.43 7.58 -3.59
CA HIS A 75 -11.20 6.31 -4.28
C HIS A 75 -11.46 5.16 -3.31
N VAL A 76 -12.67 4.65 -3.35
CA VAL A 76 -13.22 3.65 -2.39
C VAL A 76 -12.30 2.45 -2.19
N ASP A 77 -11.82 1.85 -3.26
CA ASP A 77 -10.97 0.66 -3.21
C ASP A 77 -9.63 0.92 -2.52
N VAL A 78 -8.90 1.95 -2.95
CA VAL A 78 -7.64 2.35 -2.31
C VAL A 78 -7.86 2.75 -0.86
N GLY A 79 -8.91 3.54 -0.62
CA GLY A 79 -9.26 3.98 0.73
C GLY A 79 -9.59 2.82 1.67
N LEU A 80 -10.32 1.81 1.22
CA LEU A 80 -10.57 0.60 1.99
C LEU A 80 -9.28 -0.10 2.38
N TYR A 81 -8.37 -0.33 1.42
CA TYR A 81 -7.11 -1.02 1.68
C TYR A 81 -6.21 -0.24 2.63
N LEU A 82 -6.15 1.09 2.48
CA LEU A 82 -5.37 1.93 3.38
C LEU A 82 -5.99 2.01 4.78
N ASN A 83 -7.32 2.01 4.92
CA ASN A 83 -7.96 1.94 6.23
C ASN A 83 -7.73 0.57 6.91
N PHE A 84 -7.75 -0.53 6.16
CA PHE A 84 -7.31 -1.82 6.70
C PHE A 84 -5.87 -1.76 7.19
N SER A 85 -4.99 -1.12 6.44
CA SER A 85 -3.60 -0.98 6.84
C SER A 85 -3.43 -0.10 8.10
N LEU A 86 -4.30 0.88 8.33
CA LEU A 86 -4.31 1.68 9.55
C LEU A 86 -4.61 0.82 10.79
N ILE A 87 -5.46 -0.19 10.68
CA ILE A 87 -5.74 -1.16 11.77
C ILE A 87 -4.45 -1.91 12.14
N PHE A 88 -3.68 -2.38 11.14
CA PHE A 88 -2.39 -3.02 11.39
C PHE A 88 -1.38 -2.08 12.05
N LEU A 89 -1.37 -0.81 11.68
CA LEU A 89 -0.53 0.20 12.32
C LEU A 89 -0.91 0.42 13.78
N ILE A 90 -2.20 0.50 14.10
CA ILE A 90 -2.69 0.57 15.48
C ILE A 90 -2.25 -0.66 16.27
N PHE A 91 -2.36 -1.85 15.67
CA PHE A 91 -1.87 -3.08 16.28
C PHE A 91 -0.37 -3.05 16.54
N TYR A 92 0.43 -2.52 15.61
CA TYR A 92 1.86 -2.30 15.83
C TYR A 92 2.14 -1.40 17.05
N PHE A 93 1.45 -0.26 17.16
CA PHE A 93 1.60 0.62 18.32
C PHE A 93 1.17 -0.05 19.62
N TYR A 94 0.19 -0.92 19.58
CA TYR A 94 -0.21 -1.73 20.72
C TYR A 94 0.90 -2.69 21.15
N LEU A 95 1.55 -3.38 20.20
CA LEU A 95 2.64 -4.31 20.48
C LEU A 95 3.88 -3.62 21.09
N ILE A 96 4.18 -2.39 20.70
CA ILE A 96 5.30 -1.61 21.25
C ILE A 96 4.91 -0.75 22.48
N ASN A 97 3.68 -0.94 23.00
CA ASN A 97 3.13 -0.22 24.17
C ASN A 97 3.03 1.31 24.01
N GLU A 98 2.94 1.83 22.79
CA GLU A 98 2.80 3.25 22.50
C GLU A 98 1.33 3.71 22.57
N ARG A 99 0.70 3.56 23.74
CA ARG A 99 -0.73 3.86 23.96
C ARG A 99 -1.10 5.32 23.67
N LYS A 100 -0.18 6.26 23.92
CA LYS A 100 -0.40 7.69 23.61
C LYS A 100 -0.59 7.91 22.12
N ILE A 101 0.17 7.20 21.29
CA ILE A 101 0.07 7.30 19.84
C ILE A 101 -1.25 6.69 19.35
N ILE A 102 -1.67 5.55 19.89
CA ILE A 102 -2.98 4.96 19.59
C ILE A 102 -4.09 5.96 19.87
N PHE A 103 -4.06 6.59 21.04
CA PHE A 103 -5.05 7.61 21.40
C PHE A 103 -5.02 8.80 20.41
N THR A 104 -3.82 9.28 20.04
CA THR A 104 -3.66 10.38 19.09
C THR A 104 -4.20 10.02 17.70
N VAL A 105 -3.88 8.82 17.18
CA VAL A 105 -4.40 8.30 15.92
C VAL A 105 -5.93 8.23 15.95
N SER A 106 -6.49 7.67 17.02
CA SER A 106 -7.94 7.56 17.20
C SER A 106 -8.61 8.93 17.25
N LEU A 107 -8.01 9.89 17.96
CA LEU A 107 -8.53 11.26 18.06
C LEU A 107 -8.51 11.95 16.69
N ILE A 108 -7.41 11.87 15.94
CA ILE A 108 -7.29 12.45 14.60
C ILE A 108 -8.32 11.81 13.67
N PHE A 109 -8.45 10.48 13.68
CA PHE A 109 -9.41 9.75 12.87
C PHE A 109 -10.85 10.20 13.16
N LEU A 110 -11.24 10.23 14.42
CA LEU A 110 -12.57 10.68 14.84
C LEU A 110 -12.82 12.15 14.48
N SER A 111 -11.83 13.02 14.71
CA SER A 111 -11.93 14.43 14.35
C SER A 111 -12.14 14.65 12.87
N PHE A 112 -11.43 13.89 12.02
CA PHE A 112 -11.61 13.92 10.57
C PHE A 112 -13.05 13.57 10.18
N TRP A 113 -13.60 12.48 10.73
CA TRP A 113 -14.96 12.06 10.42
C TRP A 113 -16.03 13.00 10.97
N LEU A 114 -15.80 13.63 12.12
CA LEU A 114 -16.69 14.68 12.62
C LEU A 114 -16.71 15.89 11.70
N ILE A 115 -15.54 16.33 11.21
CA ILE A 115 -15.43 17.41 10.23
C ILE A 115 -16.13 17.02 8.92
N ALA A 116 -15.93 15.78 8.45
CA ALA A 116 -16.60 15.29 7.25
C ALA A 116 -18.13 15.29 7.40
N ILE A 117 -18.66 14.89 8.56
CA ILE A 117 -20.11 14.94 8.84
C ILE A 117 -20.64 16.38 8.83
N ILE A 118 -19.88 17.33 9.39
CA ILE A 118 -20.27 18.74 9.40
C ILE A 118 -20.25 19.32 7.99
N PHE A 119 -19.27 18.94 7.18
CA PHE A 119 -19.07 19.50 5.83
C PHE A 119 -20.00 18.90 4.78
N PHE A 120 -20.17 17.59 4.76
CA PHE A 120 -20.97 16.89 3.75
C PHE A 120 -22.42 16.64 4.19
N GLY A 121 -22.71 16.65 5.48
CA GLY A 121 -23.97 16.21 6.02
C GLY A 121 -23.96 14.72 6.41
N ARG A 122 -24.69 14.39 7.46
CA ARG A 122 -24.79 13.01 7.97
C ARG A 122 -25.47 12.06 6.97
N ASP A 123 -26.57 12.53 6.36
CA ASP A 123 -27.41 11.69 5.51
C ASP A 123 -26.73 11.38 4.19
N GLU A 124 -25.99 12.34 3.64
CA GLU A 124 -25.16 12.19 2.44
C GLU A 124 -24.04 11.20 2.65
N LEU A 125 -23.32 11.30 3.77
CA LEU A 125 -22.27 10.32 4.11
C LEU A 125 -22.84 8.92 4.34
N MET A 126 -23.97 8.80 5.03
CA MET A 126 -24.61 7.52 5.24
C MET A 126 -25.11 6.91 3.92
N SER A 127 -25.63 7.72 3.01
CA SER A 127 -26.01 7.30 1.67
C SER A 127 -24.80 6.85 0.85
N TYR A 128 -23.69 7.59 0.91
CA TYR A 128 -22.43 7.20 0.28
C TYR A 128 -21.96 5.83 0.76
N PHE A 129 -21.90 5.59 2.08
CA PHE A 129 -21.46 4.30 2.62
C PHE A 129 -22.43 3.15 2.36
N LYS A 130 -23.73 3.41 2.20
CA LYS A 130 -24.71 2.39 1.79
C LYS A 130 -24.56 2.01 0.32
N ILE A 131 -24.28 2.97 -0.55
CA ILE A 131 -24.13 2.75 -1.99
C ILE A 131 -22.75 2.15 -2.34
N MET A 132 -21.73 2.49 -1.59
CA MET A 132 -20.35 2.08 -1.83
C MET A 132 -20.15 0.56 -2.04
N PRO A 133 -20.70 -0.35 -1.22
CA PRO A 133 -20.54 -1.80 -1.44
C PRO A 133 -21.22 -2.25 -2.72
N VAL A 134 -22.37 -1.68 -3.06
CA VAL A 134 -23.11 -2.00 -4.28
C VAL A 134 -22.31 -1.55 -5.50
N THR A 135 -21.81 -0.33 -5.48
CA THR A 135 -20.98 0.22 -6.57
C THR A 135 -19.71 -0.61 -6.77
N THR A 136 -18.98 -0.94 -5.68
CA THR A 136 -17.77 -1.76 -5.79
C THR A 136 -18.01 -3.17 -6.27
N SER A 137 -19.16 -3.77 -5.95
CA SER A 137 -19.49 -5.12 -6.42
C SER A 137 -20.03 -5.15 -7.86
N THR A 138 -20.64 -4.07 -8.32
CA THR A 138 -21.27 -4.00 -9.65
C THR A 138 -20.39 -3.33 -10.70
N ILE A 139 -19.38 -2.55 -10.31
CA ILE A 139 -18.55 -1.80 -11.25
C ILE A 139 -17.81 -2.72 -12.22
N ASP A 140 -17.33 -3.87 -11.74
CA ASP A 140 -16.66 -4.86 -12.56
C ASP A 140 -17.63 -5.48 -13.57
N TYR A 141 -18.90 -5.67 -13.16
CA TYR A 141 -19.96 -6.18 -13.99
C TYR A 141 -20.40 -5.17 -15.07
N LEU A 142 -20.49 -3.90 -14.70
CA LEU A 142 -20.87 -2.81 -15.62
C LEU A 142 -19.81 -2.59 -16.70
N HIS A 143 -18.53 -2.86 -16.42
CA HIS A 143 -17.47 -2.75 -17.40
C HIS A 143 -17.32 -4.00 -18.29
N GLY A 144 -18.11 -5.06 -18.07
CA GLY A 144 -18.07 -6.29 -18.86
C GLY A 144 -16.72 -7.03 -18.78
N TRP A 145 -15.96 -6.83 -17.70
CA TRP A 145 -14.66 -7.43 -17.53
C TRP A 145 -14.79 -8.79 -16.87
N VAL A 146 -14.24 -9.81 -17.52
CA VAL A 146 -14.12 -11.14 -16.94
C VAL A 146 -12.97 -11.13 -15.94
N HIS A 147 -13.21 -11.61 -14.71
CA HIS A 147 -12.16 -11.82 -13.73
C HIS A 147 -11.24 -12.94 -14.21
N PRO A 148 -9.99 -12.65 -14.63
CA PRO A 148 -9.10 -13.70 -15.07
C PRO A 148 -8.68 -14.55 -13.88
N ASN A 149 -8.76 -15.86 -14.05
CA ASN A 149 -8.17 -16.78 -13.10
C ASN A 149 -6.67 -16.89 -13.40
N PRO A 150 -5.77 -16.44 -12.51
CA PRO A 150 -4.33 -16.44 -12.78
C PRO A 150 -3.73 -17.84 -12.94
N PHE A 151 -4.45 -18.88 -12.56
CA PHE A 151 -4.00 -20.28 -12.65
C PHE A 151 -4.61 -21.04 -13.84
N LEU A 152 -5.87 -20.76 -14.16
CA LEU A 152 -6.59 -21.52 -15.18
C LEU A 152 -6.55 -20.86 -16.57
N ASP A 153 -6.56 -19.52 -16.60
CA ASP A 153 -6.69 -18.75 -17.84
C ASP A 153 -5.32 -18.29 -18.40
N ILE A 154 -4.23 -18.93 -17.97
CA ILE A 154 -2.88 -18.61 -18.43
C ILE A 154 -2.80 -18.77 -19.95
N GLY A 155 -2.47 -17.67 -20.64
CA GLY A 155 -2.29 -17.68 -22.10
C GLY A 155 -3.56 -17.44 -22.90
N GLU A 156 -4.75 -17.51 -22.32
CA GLU A 156 -6.01 -17.30 -23.05
C GLU A 156 -6.22 -15.83 -23.44
N SER A 157 -5.71 -14.88 -22.63
CA SER A 157 -5.78 -13.47 -22.92
C SER A 157 -4.58 -12.68 -22.38
N LYS A 158 -4.36 -11.47 -22.92
CA LYS A 158 -3.37 -10.55 -22.35
C LYS A 158 -3.66 -10.21 -20.87
N HIS A 159 -4.91 -10.17 -20.50
CA HIS A 159 -5.35 -9.85 -19.12
C HIS A 159 -5.02 -10.99 -18.16
N ALA A 160 -5.33 -12.23 -18.53
CA ALA A 160 -4.97 -13.41 -17.75
C ALA A 160 -3.46 -13.53 -17.57
N SER A 161 -2.70 -13.37 -18.65
CA SER A 161 -1.23 -13.40 -18.62
C SER A 161 -0.63 -12.32 -17.71
N ARG A 162 -1.21 -11.11 -17.68
CA ARG A 162 -0.78 -10.02 -16.78
C ARG A 162 -1.11 -10.33 -15.32
N SER A 163 -2.30 -10.85 -15.04
CA SER A 163 -2.71 -11.27 -13.70
C SER A 163 -1.78 -12.35 -13.14
N THR A 164 -1.41 -13.34 -13.98
CA THR A 164 -0.45 -14.39 -13.62
C THR A 164 0.93 -13.81 -13.29
N LYS A 165 1.44 -12.87 -14.11
CA LYS A 165 2.72 -12.20 -13.84
C LYS A 165 2.68 -11.42 -12.51
N GLY A 166 1.58 -10.74 -12.24
CA GLY A 166 1.37 -10.06 -10.96
C GLY A 166 1.40 -11.04 -9.78
N LEU A 167 0.75 -12.21 -9.90
CA LEU A 167 0.79 -13.25 -8.88
C LEU A 167 2.20 -13.81 -8.67
N LEU A 168 2.92 -14.10 -9.74
CA LEU A 168 4.30 -14.60 -9.64
C LEU A 168 5.20 -13.58 -8.94
N LEU A 169 5.03 -12.30 -9.22
CA LEU A 169 5.77 -11.24 -8.55
C LEU A 169 5.41 -11.16 -7.05
N GLN A 170 4.14 -11.33 -6.69
CA GLN A 170 3.70 -11.41 -5.29
C GLN A 170 4.33 -12.61 -4.57
N LEU A 171 4.30 -13.78 -5.19
CA LEU A 171 4.92 -14.98 -4.63
C LEU A 171 6.42 -14.80 -4.45
N PHE A 172 7.10 -14.22 -5.43
CA PHE A 172 8.53 -13.93 -5.34
C PHE A 172 8.86 -12.96 -4.20
N ALA A 173 8.14 -11.85 -4.10
CA ALA A 173 8.30 -10.91 -3.00
C ALA A 173 8.01 -11.57 -1.63
N GLY A 174 6.98 -12.41 -1.56
CA GLY A 174 6.64 -13.18 -0.37
C GLY A 174 7.74 -14.13 0.07
N LEU A 175 8.33 -14.88 -0.88
CA LEU A 175 9.46 -15.77 -0.60
C LEU A 175 10.67 -14.99 -0.07
N ILE A 176 10.98 -13.82 -0.65
CA ILE A 176 12.06 -12.95 -0.17
C ILE A 176 11.77 -12.49 1.27
N VAL A 177 10.56 -12.01 1.55
CA VAL A 177 10.18 -11.54 2.89
C VAL A 177 10.26 -12.69 3.90
N ILE A 178 9.71 -13.85 3.59
CA ILE A 178 9.78 -15.04 4.45
C ILE A 178 11.24 -15.42 4.72
N TYR A 179 12.05 -15.51 3.69
CA TYR A 179 13.47 -15.85 3.83
C TYR A 179 14.22 -14.86 4.71
N LYS A 180 14.10 -13.57 4.42
CA LYS A 180 14.84 -12.50 5.13
C LYS A 180 14.32 -12.25 6.55
N VAL A 181 13.01 -12.30 6.75
CA VAL A 181 12.36 -11.92 8.02
C VAL A 181 12.26 -13.11 8.98
N ILE A 182 11.97 -14.31 8.46
CA ILE A 182 11.70 -15.49 9.29
C ILE A 182 12.93 -16.37 9.39
N ILE A 183 13.56 -16.74 8.26
CA ILE A 183 14.63 -17.74 8.23
C ILE A 183 15.98 -17.11 8.60
N LYS A 184 16.37 -16.00 7.96
CA LYS A 184 17.65 -15.31 8.18
C LYS A 184 17.53 -14.21 9.25
N ASN A 185 16.96 -14.56 10.38
CA ASN A 185 16.45 -13.66 11.43
C ASN A 185 17.51 -12.77 12.13
N ASN A 186 18.82 -13.10 12.04
CA ASN A 186 19.83 -12.56 12.95
C ASN A 186 20.26 -11.09 12.69
N ASN A 187 19.92 -10.52 11.52
CA ASN A 187 20.40 -9.19 11.14
C ASN A 187 19.29 -8.14 10.95
N PHE A 188 18.04 -8.50 11.20
CA PHE A 188 16.92 -7.59 11.03
C PHE A 188 16.34 -7.13 12.35
N ASP A 189 16.34 -5.81 12.57
CA ASP A 189 15.58 -5.19 13.65
C ASP A 189 14.08 -5.54 13.53
N ASN A 190 13.40 -5.72 14.65
CA ASN A 190 11.98 -6.06 14.72
C ASN A 190 11.10 -5.03 13.97
N ARG A 191 11.51 -3.76 13.91
CA ARG A 191 10.82 -2.71 13.15
C ARG A 191 10.88 -2.97 11.64
N LYS A 192 12.06 -3.33 11.12
CA LYS A 192 12.23 -3.67 9.71
C LYS A 192 11.42 -4.92 9.35
N LYS A 193 11.42 -5.94 10.22
CA LYS A 193 10.60 -7.14 10.03
C LYS A 193 9.14 -6.80 9.91
N PHE A 194 8.63 -6.03 10.88
CA PHE A 194 7.23 -5.62 10.88
C PHE A 194 6.89 -4.81 9.61
N PHE A 195 7.74 -3.85 9.24
CA PHE A 195 7.51 -3.00 8.08
C PHE A 195 7.40 -3.82 6.77
N PHE A 196 8.33 -4.75 6.53
CA PHE A 196 8.30 -5.56 5.31
C PHE A 196 7.17 -6.59 5.30
N LEU A 197 6.84 -7.19 6.44
CA LEU A 197 5.64 -8.02 6.56
C LEU A 197 4.37 -7.20 6.27
N PHE A 198 4.31 -6.00 6.82
CA PHE A 198 3.19 -5.09 6.60
C PHE A 198 3.07 -4.68 5.12
N LEU A 199 4.18 -4.28 4.48
CA LEU A 199 4.18 -3.96 3.05
C LEU A 199 3.75 -5.17 2.20
N PHE A 200 4.19 -6.36 2.54
CA PHE A 200 3.79 -7.57 1.84
C PHE A 200 2.30 -7.86 2.00
N LEU A 201 1.76 -7.76 3.21
CA LEU A 201 0.32 -7.90 3.45
C LEU A 201 -0.48 -6.87 2.68
N LEU A 202 -0.04 -5.61 2.69
CA LEU A 202 -0.67 -4.53 1.94
C LEU A 202 -0.62 -4.81 0.44
N SER A 203 0.51 -5.28 -0.09
CA SER A 203 0.65 -5.65 -1.50
C SER A 203 -0.31 -6.76 -1.90
N PHE A 204 -0.52 -7.74 -1.02
CA PHE A 204 -1.46 -8.82 -1.25
C PHE A 204 -2.91 -8.35 -1.29
N ILE A 205 -3.28 -7.41 -0.42
CA ILE A 205 -4.61 -6.77 -0.47
C ILE A 205 -4.79 -5.99 -1.77
N PHE A 206 -3.78 -5.24 -2.20
CA PHE A 206 -3.81 -4.50 -3.48
C PHE A 206 -3.85 -5.41 -4.71
N TYR A 207 -3.34 -6.65 -4.62
CA TYR A 207 -3.42 -7.62 -5.72
C TYR A 207 -4.87 -7.92 -6.13
N ARG A 208 -5.83 -7.78 -5.21
CA ARG A 208 -7.26 -7.91 -5.56
C ARG A 208 -7.69 -6.95 -6.67
N THR A 209 -7.09 -5.76 -6.76
CA THR A 209 -7.40 -4.81 -7.84
C THR A 209 -7.04 -5.38 -9.22
N ALA A 210 -5.94 -6.13 -9.32
CA ALA A 210 -5.54 -6.79 -10.55
C ALA A 210 -6.47 -7.95 -10.91
N LEU A 211 -7.05 -8.63 -9.93
CA LEU A 211 -8.04 -9.69 -10.17
C LEU A 211 -9.38 -9.11 -10.61
N GLY A 212 -9.81 -7.99 -10.03
CA GLY A 212 -11.06 -7.34 -10.39
C GLY A 212 -11.02 -6.70 -11.79
N ARG A 213 -9.87 -6.19 -12.18
CA ARG A 213 -9.68 -5.53 -13.47
C ARG A 213 -8.21 -5.64 -13.90
N SER A 214 -7.96 -6.53 -14.85
CA SER A 214 -6.59 -6.84 -15.31
C SER A 214 -6.09 -5.90 -16.43
N ASP A 215 -6.48 -4.64 -16.41
CA ASP A 215 -5.89 -3.62 -17.27
C ASP A 215 -4.51 -3.19 -16.75
N VAL A 216 -3.80 -2.41 -17.57
CA VAL A 216 -2.42 -1.99 -17.28
C VAL A 216 -2.32 -1.24 -15.95
N PHE A 217 -3.30 -0.41 -15.62
CA PHE A 217 -3.29 0.40 -14.39
C PHE A 217 -3.44 -0.43 -13.13
N HIS A 218 -4.45 -1.29 -13.10
CA HIS A 218 -4.75 -2.09 -11.90
C HIS A 218 -3.66 -3.14 -11.64
N ILE A 219 -3.09 -3.72 -12.70
CA ILE A 219 -1.98 -4.65 -12.57
C ILE A 219 -0.71 -3.94 -12.12
N ARG A 220 -0.43 -2.74 -12.62
CA ARG A 220 0.69 -1.94 -12.17
C ARG A 220 0.57 -1.62 -10.69
N MET A 221 -0.57 -1.08 -10.27
CA MET A 221 -0.83 -0.75 -8.88
C MET A 221 -0.65 -1.96 -7.95
N ALA A 222 -1.10 -3.14 -8.39
CA ALA A 222 -0.90 -4.39 -7.67
C ALA A 222 0.56 -4.86 -7.67
N GLY A 223 1.34 -4.52 -8.71
CA GLY A 223 2.74 -4.92 -8.88
C GLY A 223 3.75 -4.00 -8.22
N ASP A 224 3.41 -2.75 -7.94
CA ASP A 224 4.36 -1.74 -7.45
C ASP A 224 4.95 -2.10 -6.08
N LEU A 225 4.13 -2.51 -5.12
CA LEU A 225 4.60 -2.89 -3.78
C LEU A 225 5.52 -4.12 -3.80
N PRO A 226 5.18 -5.23 -4.47
CA PRO A 226 6.10 -6.37 -4.59
C PRO A 226 7.40 -6.00 -5.31
N LEU A 227 7.36 -5.10 -6.31
CA LEU A 227 8.55 -4.58 -6.97
C LEU A 227 9.42 -3.77 -6.02
N ILE A 228 8.83 -2.89 -5.22
CA ILE A 228 9.56 -2.11 -4.21
C ILE A 228 10.24 -3.05 -3.21
N ILE A 229 9.53 -4.05 -2.69
CA ILE A 229 10.08 -5.03 -1.75
C ILE A 229 11.25 -5.78 -2.40
N SER A 230 11.05 -6.32 -3.59
CA SER A 230 12.05 -7.10 -4.30
C SER A 230 13.28 -6.26 -4.65
N SER A 231 13.08 -5.05 -5.18
CA SER A 231 14.15 -4.12 -5.53
C SER A 231 14.96 -3.70 -4.31
N PHE A 232 14.30 -3.42 -3.18
CA PHE A 232 14.98 -3.08 -1.94
C PHE A 232 15.95 -4.19 -1.51
N PHE A 233 15.49 -5.43 -1.49
CA PHE A 233 16.33 -6.56 -1.08
C PHE A 233 17.41 -6.91 -2.11
N CYS A 234 17.16 -6.72 -3.40
CA CYS A 234 18.19 -6.87 -4.43
C CYS A 234 19.30 -5.84 -4.26
N ILE A 235 18.95 -4.57 -4.06
CA ILE A 235 19.93 -3.49 -3.83
C ILE A 235 20.69 -3.75 -2.52
N GLU A 236 20.00 -4.12 -1.45
CA GLU A 236 20.66 -4.48 -0.18
C GLU A 236 21.68 -5.60 -0.41
N TYR A 237 21.32 -6.63 -1.17
CA TYR A 237 22.21 -7.75 -1.48
C TYR A 237 23.46 -7.31 -2.27
N ILE A 238 23.29 -6.47 -3.30
CA ILE A 238 24.40 -5.97 -4.13
C ILE A 238 25.34 -5.07 -3.31
N LEU A 239 24.82 -4.29 -2.38
CA LEU A 239 25.62 -3.36 -1.59
C LEU A 239 26.35 -4.02 -0.41
N ILE A 240 25.93 -5.20 0.01
CA ILE A 240 26.54 -5.95 1.12
C ILE A 240 27.59 -6.93 0.62
N ASN A 241 27.47 -7.43 -0.59
CA ASN A 241 28.45 -8.34 -1.22
C ASN A 241 29.27 -7.64 -2.28
#